data_c48b90e75c9a5f36fc8ea33f4d5d1824
#
_entry.id   c48b90e75c9a5f36fc8ea33f4d5d1824
#
_cell.length_a   1.000
_cell.length_b   1.000
_cell.length_c   1.000
_cell.angle_alpha   90.00
_cell.angle_beta   90.00
_cell.angle_gamma   90.00
#
_symmetry.space_group_name_H-M   'P 1'
#
loop_
_entity.id
_entity.type
_entity.pdbx_description
1 polymer ?
#
loop_
_entity_poly.entity_id
_entity_poly.type
_entity_poly.pdbx_seq_one_letter_code
_entity_poly.pdbx_strand_id
1 'polypeptide(L)'
;MILAFDIGGTFIKYALVDEDYQVSDSSKVPTPDTIEEFWETIERVICLFQDRITGIAISCPGEINSRLGFVFRGGLIPYLRNIPLASRLNQTFQVPVTVLNDGDAAGLAEARIGNLQDCYCGATFVLGTGVGLALTSNGSLISTLNLKDYLRWPNPEESPTAPEQKQFQREILKHGISSLVQNLGSAVNFVVKASQLLELPEENGIQVFEALDAGHHEELQELFASYCREIAILIYNLQSLVRLEKVTIGGGISSQRLLLEEINHQYKFLFEESSEQRFSLLEIQAARYHNSSNLLGAVCHFYILENH
;
A
#
# COMPACT_ATOMS: atom_id res chain seq x y z
N MET A 1 -18.21 -17.82 3.78
CA MET A 1 -16.82 -17.38 3.55
C MET A 1 -16.81 -16.20 2.60
N ILE A 2 -15.79 -15.37 2.66
CA ILE A 2 -15.62 -14.23 1.74
C ILE A 2 -14.54 -14.61 0.71
N LEU A 3 -14.83 -14.40 -0.58
CA LEU A 3 -13.83 -14.50 -1.63
C LEU A 3 -13.08 -13.16 -1.71
N ALA A 4 -11.83 -13.18 -1.28
CA ALA A 4 -10.97 -12.01 -1.31
C ALA A 4 -10.13 -11.98 -2.58
N PHE A 5 -9.99 -10.80 -3.19
CA PHE A 5 -9.08 -10.52 -4.30
C PHE A 5 -8.06 -9.45 -3.91
N ASP A 6 -6.83 -9.64 -4.36
CA ASP A 6 -5.79 -8.61 -4.37
C ASP A 6 -5.36 -8.39 -5.82
N ILE A 7 -5.88 -7.34 -6.44
CA ILE A 7 -5.63 -7.00 -7.84
C ILE A 7 -4.32 -6.23 -7.91
N GLY A 8 -3.28 -6.86 -8.41
CA GLY A 8 -1.97 -6.25 -8.64
C GLY A 8 -1.66 -6.07 -10.12
N GLY A 9 -0.62 -5.29 -10.44
CA GLY A 9 -0.22 -5.03 -11.83
C GLY A 9 0.32 -6.27 -12.58
N THR A 10 0.82 -7.29 -11.86
CA THR A 10 1.38 -8.51 -12.48
C THR A 10 0.50 -9.73 -12.25
N PHE A 11 -0.10 -9.85 -11.08
CA PHE A 11 -0.95 -10.97 -10.69
C PHE A 11 -2.18 -10.47 -9.94
N ILE A 12 -3.30 -11.13 -10.17
CA ILE A 12 -4.49 -11.09 -9.32
C ILE A 12 -4.39 -12.30 -8.39
N LYS A 13 -4.21 -12.03 -7.09
CA LYS A 13 -4.27 -13.05 -6.05
C LYS A 13 -5.69 -13.18 -5.55
N TYR A 14 -6.08 -14.38 -5.13
CA TYR A 14 -7.38 -14.61 -4.53
C TYR A 14 -7.31 -15.73 -3.49
N ALA A 15 -8.23 -15.67 -2.53
CA ALA A 15 -8.36 -16.69 -1.51
C ALA A 15 -9.76 -16.68 -0.90
N LEU A 16 -10.17 -17.78 -0.29
CA LEU A 16 -11.30 -17.79 0.64
C LEU A 16 -10.82 -17.41 2.03
N VAL A 17 -11.59 -16.53 2.68
CA VAL A 17 -11.34 -16.09 4.04
C VAL A 17 -12.60 -16.32 4.88
N ASP A 18 -12.42 -16.91 6.07
CA ASP A 18 -13.51 -17.16 7.00
C ASP A 18 -13.72 -15.99 8.00
N GLU A 19 -14.63 -16.17 8.94
CA GLU A 19 -14.97 -15.17 9.96
C GLU A 19 -13.84 -14.93 10.98
N ASP A 20 -12.95 -15.91 11.13
CA ASP A 20 -11.75 -15.84 11.99
C ASP A 20 -10.51 -15.35 11.21
N TYR A 21 -10.71 -14.82 10.00
CA TYR A 21 -9.66 -14.34 9.09
C TYR A 21 -8.64 -15.43 8.68
N GLN A 22 -9.04 -16.72 8.72
CA GLN A 22 -8.20 -17.79 8.22
C GLN A 22 -8.29 -17.87 6.70
N VAL A 23 -7.13 -17.92 6.06
CA VAL A 23 -7.00 -17.95 4.60
C VAL A 23 -6.93 -19.40 4.10
N SER A 24 -7.76 -19.74 3.13
CA SER A 24 -7.79 -21.03 2.46
C SER A 24 -7.94 -20.88 0.95
N ASP A 25 -7.68 -21.97 0.20
CA ASP A 25 -7.81 -22.01 -1.28
C ASP A 25 -7.08 -20.83 -1.98
N SER A 26 -5.92 -20.42 -1.44
CA SER A 26 -5.14 -19.30 -1.98
C SER A 26 -4.50 -19.64 -3.32
N SER A 27 -4.67 -18.77 -4.30
CA SER A 27 -4.04 -18.92 -5.61
C SER A 27 -3.84 -17.55 -6.29
N LYS A 28 -3.27 -17.57 -7.50
CA LYS A 28 -3.08 -16.34 -8.30
C LYS A 28 -3.19 -16.65 -9.79
N VAL A 29 -3.59 -15.62 -10.55
CA VAL A 29 -3.61 -15.63 -12.01
C VAL A 29 -2.85 -14.41 -12.52
N PRO A 30 -2.25 -14.45 -13.72
CA PRO A 30 -1.69 -13.24 -14.33
C PRO A 30 -2.75 -12.15 -14.46
N THR A 31 -2.37 -10.90 -14.26
CA THR A 31 -3.25 -9.76 -14.51
C THR A 31 -3.40 -9.61 -16.02
N PRO A 32 -4.62 -9.62 -16.55
CA PRO A 32 -4.86 -9.46 -17.98
C PRO A 32 -4.45 -8.08 -18.51
N ASP A 33 -4.21 -7.99 -19.81
CA ASP A 33 -3.83 -6.75 -20.47
C ASP A 33 -5.01 -5.90 -20.92
N THR A 34 -6.23 -6.50 -20.97
CA THR A 34 -7.46 -5.83 -21.42
C THR A 34 -8.57 -5.91 -20.38
N ILE A 35 -9.54 -4.98 -20.50
CA ILE A 35 -10.70 -4.95 -19.60
C ILE A 35 -11.63 -6.15 -19.83
N GLU A 36 -11.74 -6.62 -21.05
CA GLU A 36 -12.56 -7.78 -21.43
C GLU A 36 -12.01 -9.05 -20.77
N GLU A 37 -10.72 -9.32 -20.93
CA GLU A 37 -10.05 -10.47 -20.29
C GLU A 37 -10.04 -10.37 -18.76
N PHE A 38 -9.95 -9.14 -18.23
CA PHE A 38 -10.07 -8.90 -16.79
C PHE A 38 -11.42 -9.37 -16.26
N TRP A 39 -12.54 -8.99 -16.92
CA TRP A 39 -13.88 -9.45 -16.52
C TRP A 39 -14.01 -10.95 -16.62
N GLU A 40 -13.60 -11.55 -17.73
CA GLU A 40 -13.62 -13.01 -17.91
C GLU A 40 -12.83 -13.74 -16.82
N THR A 41 -11.68 -13.18 -16.44
CA THR A 41 -10.81 -13.78 -15.42
C THR A 41 -11.44 -13.69 -14.03
N ILE A 42 -11.95 -12.52 -13.63
CA ILE A 42 -12.59 -12.32 -12.31
C ILE A 42 -13.84 -13.19 -12.23
N GLU A 43 -14.72 -13.14 -13.24
CA GLU A 43 -15.98 -13.92 -13.26
C GLU A 43 -15.70 -15.42 -13.22
N ARG A 44 -14.71 -15.91 -13.98
CA ARG A 44 -14.29 -17.31 -13.93
C ARG A 44 -13.83 -17.73 -12.53
N VAL A 45 -13.02 -16.92 -11.85
CA VAL A 45 -12.58 -17.23 -10.48
C VAL A 45 -13.77 -17.23 -9.51
N ILE A 46 -14.69 -16.28 -9.60
CA ILE A 46 -15.86 -16.23 -8.73
C ILE A 46 -16.74 -17.49 -8.94
N CYS A 47 -16.96 -17.93 -10.19
CA CYS A 47 -17.71 -19.13 -10.50
C CYS A 47 -17.15 -20.41 -9.85
N LEU A 48 -15.82 -20.50 -9.63
CA LEU A 48 -15.23 -21.65 -8.94
C LEU A 48 -15.67 -21.77 -7.47
N PHE A 49 -16.09 -20.65 -6.86
CA PHE A 49 -16.38 -20.57 -5.43
C PHE A 49 -17.84 -20.14 -5.13
N GLN A 50 -18.66 -19.89 -6.13
CA GLN A 50 -19.98 -19.23 -5.96
C GLN A 50 -20.89 -19.93 -4.94
N ASP A 51 -20.84 -21.27 -4.83
CA ASP A 51 -21.66 -22.04 -3.89
C ASP A 51 -21.11 -22.00 -2.44
N ARG A 52 -19.92 -21.42 -2.22
CA ARG A 52 -19.22 -21.39 -0.93
C ARG A 52 -19.11 -19.99 -0.33
N ILE A 53 -19.46 -18.94 -1.09
CA ILE A 53 -19.22 -17.55 -0.70
C ILE A 53 -20.52 -16.83 -0.37
N THR A 54 -20.44 -15.94 0.60
CA THR A 54 -21.52 -15.03 0.99
C THR A 54 -21.22 -13.57 0.62
N GLY A 55 -20.02 -13.31 0.08
CA GLY A 55 -19.59 -11.99 -0.34
C GLY A 55 -18.22 -11.98 -1.02
N ILE A 56 -17.89 -10.85 -1.62
CA ILE A 56 -16.64 -10.61 -2.35
C ILE A 56 -15.98 -9.34 -1.81
N ALA A 57 -14.71 -9.45 -1.43
CA ALA A 57 -13.89 -8.35 -0.93
C ALA A 57 -12.69 -8.12 -1.86
N ILE A 58 -12.50 -6.90 -2.37
CA ILE A 58 -11.49 -6.61 -3.38
C ILE A 58 -10.53 -5.53 -2.87
N SER A 59 -9.23 -5.84 -2.88
CA SER A 59 -8.15 -4.87 -2.84
C SER A 59 -7.74 -4.51 -4.27
N CYS A 60 -7.65 -3.22 -4.59
CA CYS A 60 -7.37 -2.75 -5.93
C CYS A 60 -6.44 -1.51 -5.87
N PRO A 61 -5.42 -1.42 -6.73
CA PRO A 61 -4.54 -0.26 -6.74
C PRO A 61 -5.24 0.98 -7.29
N GLY A 62 -4.75 2.15 -6.91
CA GLY A 62 -5.16 3.43 -7.47
C GLY A 62 -6.19 4.20 -6.67
N GLU A 63 -7.02 4.97 -7.36
CA GLU A 63 -8.01 5.89 -6.77
C GLU A 63 -9.38 5.20 -6.69
N ILE A 64 -9.83 4.91 -5.47
CA ILE A 64 -11.04 4.12 -5.20
C ILE A 64 -12.02 4.94 -4.35
N ASN A 65 -13.28 4.94 -4.74
CA ASN A 65 -14.36 5.27 -3.83
C ASN A 65 -14.82 4.00 -3.12
N SER A 66 -14.31 3.76 -1.93
CA SER A 66 -14.58 2.52 -1.19
C SER A 66 -16.04 2.35 -0.74
N ARG A 67 -16.79 3.45 -0.57
CA ARG A 67 -18.23 3.39 -0.22
C ARG A 67 -19.08 2.90 -1.37
N LEU A 68 -18.72 3.27 -2.61
CA LEU A 68 -19.46 2.87 -3.80
C LEU A 68 -18.84 1.66 -4.51
N GLY A 69 -17.66 1.23 -4.10
CA GLY A 69 -16.88 0.21 -4.80
C GLY A 69 -16.56 0.59 -6.25
N PHE A 70 -16.26 1.90 -6.46
CA PHE A 70 -16.00 2.48 -7.78
C PHE A 70 -14.52 2.79 -7.95
N VAL A 71 -13.93 2.33 -9.05
CA VAL A 71 -12.54 2.57 -9.41
C VAL A 71 -12.48 3.76 -10.37
N PHE A 72 -11.95 4.90 -9.92
CA PHE A 72 -11.70 6.05 -10.79
C PHE A 72 -10.48 5.83 -11.68
N ARG A 73 -9.41 5.30 -11.11
CA ARG A 73 -8.16 4.97 -11.79
C ARG A 73 -7.50 3.77 -11.11
N GLY A 74 -7.17 2.74 -11.87
CA GLY A 74 -6.57 1.50 -11.38
C GLY A 74 -5.04 1.55 -11.18
N GLY A 75 -4.45 2.73 -11.01
CA GLY A 75 -3.00 2.86 -10.78
C GLY A 75 -2.17 2.27 -11.92
N LEU A 76 -1.50 1.15 -11.66
CA LEU A 76 -0.67 0.42 -12.63
C LEU A 76 -1.47 -0.38 -13.66
N ILE A 77 -2.80 -0.37 -13.57
CA ILE A 77 -3.71 -1.09 -14.48
C ILE A 77 -4.56 -0.06 -15.25
N PRO A 78 -4.06 0.45 -16.40
CA PRO A 78 -4.61 1.63 -17.07
C PRO A 78 -6.07 1.47 -17.54
N TYR A 79 -6.49 0.25 -17.86
CA TYR A 79 -7.85 -0.04 -18.32
C TYR A 79 -8.88 -0.04 -17.17
N LEU A 80 -8.47 -0.14 -15.91
CA LEU A 80 -9.36 0.03 -14.76
C LEU A 80 -9.60 1.53 -14.52
N ARG A 81 -10.41 2.12 -15.38
CA ARG A 81 -10.72 3.55 -15.31
C ARG A 81 -12.22 3.78 -15.40
N ASN A 82 -12.77 4.48 -14.41
CA ASN A 82 -14.21 4.76 -14.29
C ASN A 82 -15.05 3.47 -14.28
N ILE A 83 -14.64 2.49 -13.48
CA ILE A 83 -15.25 1.16 -13.40
C ILE A 83 -16.12 1.04 -12.15
N PRO A 84 -17.44 0.78 -12.27
CA PRO A 84 -18.31 0.49 -11.13
C PRO A 84 -18.14 -0.98 -10.69
N LEU A 85 -16.94 -1.33 -10.18
CA LEU A 85 -16.49 -2.70 -9.97
C LEU A 85 -17.42 -3.48 -9.04
N ALA A 86 -17.76 -2.91 -7.87
CA ALA A 86 -18.64 -3.58 -6.92
C ALA A 86 -20.05 -3.78 -7.47
N SER A 87 -20.66 -2.74 -8.04
CA SER A 87 -22.06 -2.86 -8.51
C SER A 87 -22.22 -3.84 -9.66
N ARG A 88 -21.25 -3.91 -10.60
CA ARG A 88 -21.28 -4.88 -11.68
C ARG A 88 -21.20 -6.32 -11.19
N LEU A 89 -20.25 -6.62 -10.29
CA LEU A 89 -20.12 -7.96 -9.73
C LEU A 89 -21.32 -8.34 -8.84
N ASN A 90 -21.81 -7.39 -8.05
CA ASN A 90 -23.01 -7.60 -7.25
C ASN A 90 -24.24 -7.95 -8.13
N GLN A 91 -24.44 -7.23 -9.25
CA GLN A 91 -25.53 -7.53 -10.19
C GLN A 91 -25.39 -8.89 -10.84
N THR A 92 -24.17 -9.32 -11.15
CA THR A 92 -23.91 -10.60 -11.80
C THR A 92 -24.06 -11.79 -10.84
N PHE A 93 -23.49 -11.68 -9.64
CA PHE A 93 -23.38 -12.81 -8.69
C PHE A 93 -24.36 -12.76 -7.53
N GLN A 94 -25.10 -11.67 -7.38
CA GLN A 94 -26.13 -11.48 -6.33
C GLN A 94 -25.58 -11.65 -4.89
N VAL A 95 -24.33 -11.29 -4.67
CA VAL A 95 -23.67 -11.24 -3.35
C VAL A 95 -23.12 -9.84 -3.09
N PRO A 96 -23.00 -9.40 -1.83
CA PRO A 96 -22.33 -8.15 -1.49
C PRO A 96 -20.90 -8.12 -2.01
N VAL A 97 -20.49 -6.95 -2.52
CA VAL A 97 -19.12 -6.73 -3.05
C VAL A 97 -18.59 -5.41 -2.53
N THR A 98 -17.38 -5.44 -1.98
CA THR A 98 -16.66 -4.24 -1.52
C THR A 98 -15.33 -4.08 -2.22
N VAL A 99 -14.89 -2.83 -2.39
CA VAL A 99 -13.59 -2.52 -3.01
C VAL A 99 -12.85 -1.50 -2.15
N LEU A 100 -11.57 -1.74 -1.88
CA LEU A 100 -10.70 -0.86 -1.10
C LEU A 100 -9.37 -0.65 -1.84
N ASN A 101 -8.71 0.47 -1.60
CA ASN A 101 -7.35 0.68 -2.09
C ASN A 101 -6.36 -0.30 -1.43
N ASP A 102 -5.32 -0.73 -2.15
CA ASP A 102 -4.32 -1.71 -1.70
C ASP A 102 -3.53 -1.26 -0.47
N GLY A 103 -3.08 0.01 -0.44
CA GLY A 103 -2.42 0.58 0.73
C GLY A 103 -3.36 0.68 1.95
N ASP A 104 -4.60 1.11 1.72
CA ASP A 104 -5.62 1.17 2.75
C ASP A 104 -5.97 -0.23 3.28
N ALA A 105 -6.04 -1.23 2.40
CA ALA A 105 -6.29 -2.61 2.80
C ALA A 105 -5.17 -3.14 3.71
N ALA A 106 -3.90 -2.93 3.35
CA ALA A 106 -2.78 -3.33 4.20
C ALA A 106 -2.85 -2.68 5.59
N GLY A 107 -3.13 -1.36 5.64
CA GLY A 107 -3.28 -0.64 6.91
C GLY A 107 -4.46 -1.10 7.74
N LEU A 108 -5.59 -1.40 7.11
CA LEU A 108 -6.79 -1.87 7.81
C LEU A 108 -6.59 -3.29 8.38
N ALA A 109 -5.87 -4.17 7.68
CA ALA A 109 -5.48 -5.47 8.23
C ALA A 109 -4.66 -5.31 9.52
N GLU A 110 -3.66 -4.42 9.51
CA GLU A 110 -2.84 -4.15 10.69
C GLU A 110 -3.65 -3.57 11.85
N ALA A 111 -4.60 -2.66 11.56
CA ALA A 111 -5.41 -2.01 12.57
C ALA A 111 -6.50 -2.91 13.18
N ARG A 112 -7.01 -3.88 12.42
CA ARG A 112 -8.13 -4.73 12.87
C ARG A 112 -7.67 -6.04 13.48
N ILE A 113 -6.63 -6.65 12.93
CA ILE A 113 -6.20 -8.00 13.28
C ILE A 113 -4.68 -8.14 13.40
N GLY A 114 -3.91 -7.08 13.12
CA GLY A 114 -2.45 -7.07 13.10
C GLY A 114 -1.81 -6.30 14.25
N ASN A 115 -0.64 -5.73 13.95
CA ASN A 115 0.25 -5.12 14.95
C ASN A 115 -0.19 -3.72 15.40
N LEU A 116 -1.20 -3.11 14.76
CA LEU A 116 -1.78 -1.83 15.16
C LEU A 116 -3.13 -1.98 15.89
N GLN A 117 -3.53 -3.21 16.26
CA GLN A 117 -4.83 -3.49 16.88
C GLN A 117 -5.07 -2.74 18.18
N ASP A 118 -4.02 -2.57 18.99
CA ASP A 118 -4.09 -1.89 20.30
C ASP A 118 -3.74 -0.40 20.21
N CYS A 119 -3.59 0.15 19.00
CA CYS A 119 -3.22 1.54 18.81
C CYS A 119 -4.44 2.44 18.63
N TYR A 120 -4.44 3.57 19.33
CA TYR A 120 -5.39 4.63 19.04
C TYR A 120 -5.09 5.29 17.69
N CYS A 121 -3.80 5.54 17.39
CA CYS A 121 -3.37 6.11 16.11
C CYS A 121 -2.12 5.38 15.60
N GLY A 122 -2.24 4.72 14.46
CA GLY A 122 -1.17 3.99 13.82
C GLY A 122 -1.00 4.34 12.35
N ALA A 123 0.16 3.99 11.80
CA ALA A 123 0.42 4.14 10.37
C ALA A 123 1.03 2.85 9.78
N THR A 124 0.63 2.52 8.56
CA THR A 124 1.24 1.44 7.77
C THR A 124 1.86 2.03 6.51
N PHE A 125 3.16 1.81 6.35
CA PHE A 125 3.90 2.13 5.12
C PHE A 125 4.08 0.87 4.31
N VAL A 126 3.59 0.86 3.06
CA VAL A 126 3.71 -0.27 2.13
C VAL A 126 4.78 0.06 1.10
N LEU A 127 5.94 -0.59 1.21
CA LEU A 127 7.10 -0.37 0.36
C LEU A 127 7.01 -1.25 -0.90
N GLY A 128 6.71 -0.62 -2.03
CA GLY A 128 6.55 -1.27 -3.34
C GLY A 128 7.18 -0.42 -4.46
N THR A 129 6.50 -0.32 -5.60
CA THR A 129 6.87 0.59 -6.70
C THR A 129 6.86 2.06 -6.23
N GLY A 130 5.91 2.40 -5.38
CA GLY A 130 5.88 3.62 -4.59
C GLY A 130 5.79 3.30 -3.10
N VAL A 131 5.46 4.29 -2.29
CA VAL A 131 5.14 4.11 -0.87
C VAL A 131 3.64 4.31 -0.70
N GLY A 132 2.93 3.23 -0.34
CA GLY A 132 1.57 3.31 0.16
C GLY A 132 1.59 3.78 1.62
N LEU A 133 0.67 4.65 2.00
CA LEU A 133 0.50 5.11 3.38
C LEU A 133 -0.97 4.97 3.77
N ALA A 134 -1.22 4.18 4.79
CA ALA A 134 -2.51 4.13 5.48
C ALA A 134 -2.37 4.67 6.90
N LEU A 135 -3.25 5.59 7.27
CA LEU A 135 -3.41 6.06 8.64
C LEU A 135 -4.64 5.42 9.24
N THR A 136 -4.52 4.98 10.49
CA THR A 136 -5.62 4.34 11.20
C THR A 136 -5.82 4.95 12.58
N SER A 137 -7.06 5.03 13.00
CA SER A 137 -7.44 5.43 14.34
C SER A 137 -8.53 4.50 14.86
N ASN A 138 -8.30 3.93 16.03
CA ASN A 138 -9.28 3.09 16.71
C ASN A 138 -9.80 1.93 15.83
N GLY A 139 -8.90 1.27 15.12
CA GLY A 139 -9.22 0.16 14.22
C GLY A 139 -9.92 0.55 12.90
N SER A 140 -9.97 1.84 12.57
CA SER A 140 -10.61 2.37 11.35
C SER A 140 -9.63 3.20 10.54
N LEU A 141 -9.78 3.19 9.21
CA LEU A 141 -9.00 4.06 8.34
C LEU A 141 -9.36 5.53 8.57
N ILE A 142 -8.34 6.35 8.70
CA ILE A 142 -8.48 7.80 8.54
C ILE A 142 -8.37 8.08 7.04
N SER A 143 -9.43 8.64 6.45
CA SER A 143 -9.37 9.11 5.07
C SER A 143 -8.27 10.16 4.95
N THR A 144 -7.14 9.77 4.39
CA THR A 144 -6.11 10.73 4.03
C THR A 144 -6.61 11.50 2.84
N LEU A 145 -6.72 12.80 3.02
CA LEU A 145 -6.99 13.69 1.90
C LEU A 145 -5.88 13.46 0.87
N ASN A 146 -6.24 12.93 -0.27
CA ASN A 146 -5.32 12.84 -1.37
C ASN A 146 -4.98 14.28 -1.76
N LEU A 147 -3.78 14.73 -1.46
CA LEU A 147 -3.32 16.08 -1.84
C LEU A 147 -3.54 16.35 -3.34
N LYS A 148 -3.55 15.31 -4.17
CA LYS A 148 -3.92 15.42 -5.59
C LYS A 148 -5.35 15.88 -5.82
N ASP A 149 -6.28 15.59 -4.91
CA ASP A 149 -7.67 16.02 -5.03
C ASP A 149 -7.84 17.50 -4.66
N TYR A 150 -7.01 18.03 -3.75
CA TYR A 150 -6.93 19.48 -3.49
C TYR A 150 -6.25 20.26 -4.61
N LEU A 151 -5.41 19.59 -5.40
CA LEU A 151 -4.73 20.17 -6.54
C LEU A 151 -5.54 20.03 -7.83
N ARG A 152 -6.70 19.38 -7.80
CA ARG A 152 -7.67 19.45 -8.88
C ARG A 152 -8.26 20.86 -8.91
N TRP A 153 -7.92 21.56 -9.96
CA TRP A 153 -8.57 22.81 -10.27
C TRP A 153 -10.09 22.57 -10.34
N PRO A 154 -10.91 23.36 -9.63
CA PRO A 154 -12.34 23.08 -9.51
C PRO A 154 -13.08 23.17 -10.84
N ASN A 155 -12.51 23.86 -11.83
CA ASN A 155 -13.07 23.97 -13.16
C ASN A 155 -11.98 23.70 -14.23
N PRO A 156 -12.10 22.67 -15.08
CA PRO A 156 -11.14 22.40 -16.15
C PRO A 156 -10.97 23.54 -17.16
N GLU A 157 -12.00 24.38 -17.31
CA GLU A 157 -11.98 25.56 -18.21
C GLU A 157 -11.23 26.76 -17.61
N GLU A 158 -11.08 26.78 -16.27
CA GLU A 158 -10.34 27.81 -15.53
C GLU A 158 -8.93 27.35 -15.12
N SER A 159 -8.49 26.17 -15.59
CA SER A 159 -7.18 25.64 -15.26
C SER A 159 -6.07 26.58 -15.76
N PRO A 160 -5.05 26.86 -14.92
CA PRO A 160 -3.88 27.62 -15.38
C PRO A 160 -3.22 26.92 -16.57
N THR A 161 -2.53 27.71 -17.38
CA THR A 161 -1.79 27.17 -18.54
C THR A 161 -0.88 26.01 -18.11
N ALA A 162 -0.68 25.04 -18.98
CA ALA A 162 0.11 23.85 -18.68
C ALA A 162 1.52 24.14 -18.08
N PRO A 163 2.23 25.23 -18.41
CA PRO A 163 3.48 25.63 -17.75
C PRO A 163 3.29 26.05 -16.30
N GLU A 164 2.28 26.86 -15.99
CA GLU A 164 1.98 27.35 -14.63
C GLU A 164 1.53 26.22 -13.71
N GLN A 165 0.70 25.33 -14.23
CA GLN A 165 0.27 24.12 -13.51
C GLN A 165 1.45 23.20 -13.17
N LYS A 166 2.40 23.01 -14.11
CA LYS A 166 3.61 22.24 -13.90
C LYS A 166 4.55 22.90 -12.89
N GLN A 167 4.65 24.21 -12.89
CA GLN A 167 5.47 24.95 -11.93
C GLN A 167 4.86 24.87 -10.54
N PHE A 168 3.56 25.10 -10.40
CA PHE A 168 2.84 25.01 -9.14
C PHE A 168 2.89 23.57 -8.57
N GLN A 169 2.67 22.55 -9.40
CA GLN A 169 2.84 21.15 -8.98
C GLN A 169 4.27 20.84 -8.53
N ARG A 170 5.29 21.36 -9.22
CA ARG A 170 6.70 21.21 -8.81
C ARG A 170 7.01 21.87 -7.49
N GLU A 171 6.45 23.02 -7.20
CA GLU A 171 6.66 23.74 -5.93
C GLU A 171 5.98 23.01 -4.77
N ILE A 172 4.75 22.56 -4.95
CA ILE A 172 4.05 21.74 -3.94
C ILE A 172 4.78 20.40 -3.72
N LEU A 173 5.21 19.73 -4.81
CA LEU A 173 5.97 18.50 -4.73
C LEU A 173 7.33 18.69 -4.03
N LYS A 174 7.95 19.87 -4.10
CA LYS A 174 9.20 20.15 -3.39
C LYS A 174 9.03 20.27 -1.88
N HIS A 175 7.87 20.61 -1.39
CA HIS A 175 7.64 20.98 0.01
C HIS A 175 6.62 20.07 0.72
N GLY A 176 6.01 19.10 0.03
CA GLY A 176 4.95 18.25 0.57
C GLY A 176 5.38 16.82 0.89
N ILE A 177 4.66 16.19 1.82
CA ILE A 177 4.80 14.76 2.13
C ILE A 177 4.60 13.90 0.87
N SER A 178 3.75 14.33 -0.08
CA SER A 178 3.54 13.63 -1.35
C SER A 178 4.76 13.57 -2.26
N SER A 179 5.73 14.50 -2.13
CA SER A 179 6.99 14.41 -2.88
C SER A 179 7.88 13.30 -2.36
N LEU A 180 7.86 13.12 -1.05
CA LEU A 180 8.59 12.07 -0.38
C LEU A 180 8.01 10.69 -0.77
N VAL A 181 6.69 10.54 -0.71
CA VAL A 181 6.00 9.28 -1.05
C VAL A 181 6.12 8.90 -2.53
N GLN A 182 6.23 9.87 -3.45
CA GLN A 182 6.29 9.57 -4.90
C GLN A 182 7.70 9.38 -5.45
N ASN A 183 8.70 10.03 -4.87
CA ASN A 183 10.07 10.05 -5.40
C ASN A 183 11.09 9.34 -4.51
N LEU A 184 10.77 9.17 -3.22
CA LEU A 184 11.64 8.56 -2.22
C LEU A 184 10.95 7.32 -1.65
N GLY A 185 11.73 6.36 -1.19
CA GLY A 185 11.21 5.17 -0.51
C GLY A 185 10.68 4.06 -1.44
N SER A 186 10.84 4.17 -2.78
CA SER A 186 10.50 3.07 -3.69
C SER A 186 11.42 1.87 -3.49
N ALA A 187 10.86 0.76 -3.03
CA ALA A 187 11.58 -0.50 -2.86
C ALA A 187 12.09 -1.05 -4.21
N VAL A 188 11.28 -0.91 -5.26
CA VAL A 188 11.66 -1.33 -6.61
C VAL A 188 12.86 -0.53 -7.10
N ASN A 189 12.82 0.79 -7.01
CA ASN A 189 13.95 1.64 -7.43
C ASN A 189 15.23 1.37 -6.62
N PHE A 190 15.09 1.06 -5.33
CA PHE A 190 16.22 0.65 -4.51
C PHE A 190 16.82 -0.66 -5.04
N VAL A 191 16.01 -1.69 -5.26
CA VAL A 191 16.47 -3.00 -5.78
C VAL A 191 17.11 -2.85 -7.16
N VAL A 192 16.52 -2.04 -8.06
CA VAL A 192 17.11 -1.75 -9.40
C VAL A 192 18.51 -1.17 -9.27
N LYS A 193 18.67 -0.10 -8.49
CA LYS A 193 19.95 0.56 -8.29
C LYS A 193 20.99 -0.36 -7.62
N ALA A 194 20.56 -1.11 -6.61
CA ALA A 194 21.41 -2.06 -5.91
C ALA A 194 21.85 -3.23 -6.82
N SER A 195 20.94 -3.75 -7.65
CA SER A 195 21.27 -4.80 -8.63
C SER A 195 22.26 -4.31 -9.68
N GLN A 196 22.11 -3.06 -10.14
CA GLN A 196 23.07 -2.43 -11.06
C GLN A 196 24.46 -2.26 -10.40
N LEU A 197 24.50 -1.82 -9.15
CA LEU A 197 25.74 -1.66 -8.37
C LEU A 197 26.48 -2.99 -8.19
N LEU A 198 25.73 -4.08 -8.04
CA LEU A 198 26.25 -5.44 -7.89
C LEU A 198 26.51 -6.13 -9.25
N GLU A 199 26.30 -5.45 -10.38
CA GLU A 199 26.43 -6.00 -11.72
C GLU A 199 25.61 -7.29 -11.95
N LEU A 200 24.43 -7.38 -11.32
CA LEU A 200 23.56 -8.54 -11.49
C LEU A 200 22.93 -8.53 -12.89
N PRO A 201 22.74 -9.71 -13.50
CA PRO A 201 22.17 -9.82 -14.85
C PRO A 201 20.69 -9.43 -14.90
N GLU A 202 19.99 -9.52 -13.76
CA GLU A 202 18.58 -9.18 -13.58
C GLU A 202 18.38 -8.53 -12.21
N GLU A 203 17.28 -7.78 -12.08
CA GLU A 203 16.88 -7.18 -10.82
C GLU A 203 16.51 -8.27 -9.80
N ASN A 204 17.26 -8.40 -8.73
CA ASN A 204 17.09 -9.48 -7.76
C ASN A 204 17.22 -8.99 -6.31
N GLY A 205 16.07 -8.74 -5.68
CA GLY A 205 16.03 -8.28 -4.28
C GLY A 205 16.64 -9.30 -3.30
N ILE A 206 16.54 -10.61 -3.56
CA ILE A 206 17.11 -11.63 -2.66
C ILE A 206 18.63 -11.49 -2.66
N GLN A 207 19.28 -11.47 -3.82
CA GLN A 207 20.73 -11.33 -3.93
C GLN A 207 21.23 -9.99 -3.39
N VAL A 208 20.45 -8.92 -3.54
CA VAL A 208 20.76 -7.62 -2.94
C VAL A 208 20.83 -7.72 -1.42
N PHE A 209 19.84 -8.34 -0.77
CA PHE A 209 19.83 -8.48 0.68
C PHE A 209 20.87 -9.50 1.19
N GLU A 210 21.19 -10.53 0.44
CA GLU A 210 22.32 -11.44 0.72
C GLU A 210 23.65 -10.68 0.69
N ALA A 211 23.87 -9.82 -0.29
CA ALA A 211 25.07 -8.99 -0.39
C ALA A 211 25.16 -7.94 0.74
N LEU A 212 24.03 -7.37 1.15
CA LEU A 212 23.95 -6.48 2.31
C LEU A 212 24.33 -7.20 3.61
N ASP A 213 23.82 -8.40 3.82
CA ASP A 213 24.12 -9.21 5.01
C ASP A 213 25.59 -9.64 5.06
N ALA A 214 26.21 -9.90 3.90
CA ALA A 214 27.63 -10.20 3.78
C ALA A 214 28.55 -9.03 4.15
N GLY A 215 28.08 -7.79 4.01
CA GLY A 215 28.77 -6.59 4.50
C GLY A 215 30.02 -6.15 3.70
N HIS A 216 30.26 -6.72 2.50
CA HIS A 216 31.52 -6.51 1.76
C HIS A 216 31.49 -5.35 0.75
N HIS A 217 30.32 -4.73 0.51
CA HIS A 217 30.11 -3.68 -0.48
C HIS A 217 29.76 -2.35 0.19
N GLU A 218 30.75 -1.48 0.39
CA GLU A 218 30.57 -0.19 1.07
C GLU A 218 29.53 0.70 0.37
N GLU A 219 29.61 0.85 -0.95
CA GLU A 219 28.67 1.64 -1.74
C GLU A 219 27.21 1.11 -1.65
N LEU A 220 27.04 -0.22 -1.55
CA LEU A 220 25.72 -0.83 -1.35
C LEU A 220 25.19 -0.53 0.05
N GLN A 221 26.04 -0.57 1.08
CA GLN A 221 25.66 -0.21 2.45
C GLN A 221 25.23 1.27 2.52
N GLU A 222 25.96 2.17 1.87
CA GLU A 222 25.62 3.60 1.80
C GLU A 222 24.27 3.82 1.06
N LEU A 223 24.06 3.15 -0.08
CA LEU A 223 22.82 3.22 -0.82
C LEU A 223 21.64 2.73 0.03
N PHE A 224 21.81 1.63 0.75
CA PHE A 224 20.80 1.05 1.64
C PHE A 224 20.49 1.97 2.84
N ALA A 225 21.53 2.48 3.51
CA ALA A 225 21.36 3.42 4.62
C ALA A 225 20.63 4.70 4.16
N SER A 226 20.98 5.22 2.97
CA SER A 226 20.30 6.37 2.38
C SER A 226 18.81 6.08 2.10
N TYR A 227 18.49 4.92 1.54
CA TYR A 227 17.12 4.47 1.30
C TYR A 227 16.33 4.36 2.62
N CYS A 228 16.88 3.73 3.63
CA CYS A 228 16.24 3.59 4.94
C CYS A 228 16.07 4.93 5.64
N ARG A 229 17.01 5.85 5.47
CA ARG A 229 16.94 7.23 5.98
C ARG A 229 15.79 8.02 5.36
N GLU A 230 15.53 7.85 4.06
CA GLU A 230 14.37 8.48 3.40
C GLU A 230 13.06 8.03 4.04
N ILE A 231 12.91 6.74 4.32
CA ILE A 231 11.73 6.19 5.00
C ILE A 231 11.64 6.71 6.44
N ALA A 232 12.75 6.76 7.15
CA ALA A 232 12.80 7.29 8.52
C ALA A 232 12.38 8.77 8.56
N ILE A 233 12.80 9.59 7.59
CA ILE A 233 12.37 10.99 7.44
C ILE A 233 10.86 11.09 7.20
N LEU A 234 10.30 10.21 6.36
CA LEU A 234 8.84 10.16 6.14
C LEU A 234 8.09 9.90 7.46
N ILE A 235 8.53 8.90 8.21
CA ILE A 235 7.92 8.53 9.49
C ILE A 235 8.04 9.69 10.49
N TYR A 236 9.20 10.30 10.60
CA TYR A 236 9.47 11.42 11.49
C TYR A 236 8.59 12.65 11.16
N ASN A 237 8.50 13.01 9.87
CA ASN A 237 7.65 14.10 9.42
C ASN A 237 6.16 13.81 9.66
N LEU A 238 5.73 12.58 9.43
CA LEU A 238 4.34 12.18 9.70
C LEU A 238 4.02 12.28 11.19
N GLN A 239 4.92 11.81 12.05
CA GLN A 239 4.75 11.89 13.51
C GLN A 239 4.67 13.35 14.01
N SER A 240 5.32 14.28 13.35
CA SER A 240 5.23 15.71 13.70
C SER A 240 3.85 16.32 13.39
N LEU A 241 3.07 15.69 12.51
CA LEU A 241 1.73 16.12 12.10
C LEU A 241 0.62 15.30 12.79
N VAL A 242 0.86 14.01 12.99
CA VAL A 242 -0.11 13.05 13.53
C VAL A 242 0.50 12.38 14.77
N ARG A 243 -0.23 12.35 15.87
CA ARG A 243 0.24 11.71 17.10
C ARG A 243 0.21 10.19 16.96
N LEU A 244 1.20 9.63 16.26
CA LEU A 244 1.35 8.19 16.07
C LEU A 244 1.84 7.50 17.34
N GLU A 245 1.37 6.28 17.57
CA GLU A 245 1.83 5.38 18.63
C GLU A 245 2.72 4.27 18.09
N LYS A 246 2.37 3.72 16.91
CA LYS A 246 3.16 2.68 16.22
C LYS A 246 3.15 2.88 14.71
N VAL A 247 4.15 2.31 14.08
CA VAL A 247 4.28 2.23 12.63
C VAL A 247 4.54 0.80 12.20
N THR A 248 3.85 0.33 11.18
CA THR A 248 4.16 -0.94 10.52
C THR A 248 4.69 -0.73 9.11
N ILE A 249 5.67 -1.56 8.74
CA ILE A 249 6.28 -1.56 7.40
C ILE A 249 5.84 -2.82 6.68
N GLY A 250 5.09 -2.65 5.60
CA GLY A 250 4.64 -3.70 4.69
C GLY A 250 5.33 -3.63 3.32
N GLY A 251 4.92 -4.50 2.40
CA GLY A 251 5.46 -4.59 1.05
C GLY A 251 6.46 -5.71 0.87
N GLY A 252 6.95 -5.90 -0.36
CA GLY A 252 7.71 -7.08 -0.77
C GLY A 252 9.04 -7.30 -0.03
N ILE A 253 9.68 -6.24 0.43
CA ILE A 253 10.97 -6.30 1.16
C ILE A 253 10.81 -6.17 2.68
N SER A 254 9.59 -6.02 3.18
CA SER A 254 9.34 -5.77 4.62
C SER A 254 9.69 -6.94 5.55
N SER A 255 9.81 -8.14 5.00
CA SER A 255 10.26 -9.33 5.74
C SER A 255 11.77 -9.36 6.01
N GLN A 256 12.53 -8.47 5.38
CA GLN A 256 13.98 -8.40 5.56
C GLN A 256 14.33 -7.76 6.91
N ARG A 257 14.99 -8.52 7.78
CA ARG A 257 15.41 -8.06 9.11
C ARG A 257 16.27 -6.79 9.05
N LEU A 258 17.25 -6.77 8.14
CA LEU A 258 18.16 -5.63 7.95
C LEU A 258 17.41 -4.34 7.63
N LEU A 259 16.30 -4.42 6.84
CA LEU A 259 15.51 -3.25 6.49
C LEU A 259 14.92 -2.57 7.73
N LEU A 260 14.31 -3.35 8.60
CA LEU A 260 13.69 -2.82 9.81
C LEU A 260 14.72 -2.31 10.82
N GLU A 261 15.83 -3.02 10.97
CA GLU A 261 16.93 -2.61 11.85
C GLU A 261 17.49 -1.26 11.39
N GLU A 262 17.74 -1.10 10.10
CA GLU A 262 18.31 0.14 9.57
C GLU A 262 17.29 1.29 9.59
N ILE A 263 16.00 1.06 9.24
CA ILE A 263 14.96 2.09 9.38
C ILE A 263 14.88 2.57 10.84
N ASN A 264 14.84 1.64 11.81
CA ASN A 264 14.80 1.98 13.23
C ASN A 264 16.07 2.76 13.67
N HIS A 265 17.25 2.36 13.17
CA HIS A 265 18.50 3.05 13.44
C HIS A 265 18.47 4.50 12.93
N GLN A 266 18.09 4.70 11.67
CA GLN A 266 17.98 6.02 11.05
C GLN A 266 16.91 6.89 11.73
N TYR A 267 15.76 6.31 12.08
CA TYR A 267 14.68 7.01 12.77
C TYR A 267 15.13 7.46 14.18
N LYS A 268 15.79 6.57 14.93
CA LYS A 268 16.31 6.88 16.25
C LYS A 268 17.35 8.01 16.20
N PHE A 269 18.25 7.98 15.22
CA PHE A 269 19.22 9.04 14.99
C PHE A 269 18.52 10.38 14.75
N LEU A 270 17.53 10.45 13.86
CA LEU A 270 16.75 11.66 13.60
C LEU A 270 16.03 12.16 14.85
N PHE A 271 15.49 11.24 15.65
CA PHE A 271 14.79 11.56 16.90
C PHE A 271 15.72 12.15 17.96
N GLU A 272 16.93 11.61 18.13
CA GLU A 272 17.92 12.05 19.11
C GLU A 272 18.56 13.37 18.72
N GLU A 273 18.82 13.63 17.43
CA GLU A 273 19.35 14.88 16.91
C GLU A 273 18.33 16.04 16.95
N SER A 274 17.04 15.72 17.05
CA SER A 274 16.00 16.72 17.16
C SER A 274 16.07 17.44 18.52
N SER A 275 16.25 18.75 18.50
CA SER A 275 16.24 19.60 19.69
C SER A 275 14.88 19.70 20.39
N GLU A 276 13.81 19.22 19.73
CA GLU A 276 12.44 19.29 20.21
C GLU A 276 11.84 17.90 20.38
N GLN A 277 12.03 17.30 21.57
CA GLN A 277 11.35 16.05 21.94
C GLN A 277 9.89 16.33 22.27
N ARG A 278 9.08 16.60 21.23
CA ARG A 278 7.62 16.84 21.41
C ARG A 278 6.79 15.55 21.46
N PHE A 279 7.37 14.41 21.13
CA PHE A 279 6.69 13.11 21.05
C PHE A 279 7.60 11.99 21.57
N SER A 280 7.01 10.84 21.82
CA SER A 280 7.74 9.64 22.25
C SER A 280 8.41 8.95 21.06
N LEU A 281 9.49 8.22 21.31
CA LEU A 281 10.09 7.33 20.32
C LEU A 281 9.03 6.31 19.85
N LEU A 282 8.85 6.19 18.52
CA LEU A 282 7.90 5.25 17.96
C LEU A 282 8.45 3.81 17.93
N GLU A 283 7.53 2.88 18.08
CA GLU A 283 7.76 1.48 17.74
C GLU A 283 7.52 1.27 16.24
N ILE A 284 8.57 0.89 15.49
CA ILE A 284 8.52 0.59 14.07
C ILE A 284 8.79 -0.89 13.89
N GLN A 285 7.84 -1.63 13.29
CA GLN A 285 7.91 -3.08 13.14
C GLN A 285 7.40 -3.54 11.77
N ALA A 286 7.67 -4.82 11.42
CA ALA A 286 7.08 -5.40 10.20
C ALA A 286 5.57 -5.50 10.30
N ALA A 287 4.89 -5.37 9.16
CA ALA A 287 3.49 -5.75 9.05
C ALA A 287 3.33 -7.25 9.29
N ARG A 288 2.26 -7.62 10.01
CA ARG A 288 2.05 -9.00 10.48
C ARG A 288 1.75 -9.99 9.35
N TYR A 289 0.97 -9.56 8.36
CA TYR A 289 0.40 -10.48 7.37
C TYR A 289 1.13 -10.49 6.01
N HIS A 290 2.17 -9.66 5.85
CA HIS A 290 3.01 -9.62 4.65
C HIS A 290 2.21 -9.69 3.34
N ASN A 291 2.35 -10.79 2.58
CA ASN A 291 1.70 -10.99 1.27
C ASN A 291 0.18 -11.18 1.34
N SER A 292 -0.39 -11.44 2.51
CA SER A 292 -1.83 -11.62 2.72
C SER A 292 -2.53 -10.36 3.25
N SER A 293 -1.77 -9.29 3.56
CA SER A 293 -2.31 -8.07 4.16
C SER A 293 -3.46 -7.47 3.33
N ASN A 294 -3.29 -7.41 2.01
CA ASN A 294 -4.29 -6.81 1.12
C ASN A 294 -5.59 -7.64 1.07
N LEU A 295 -5.48 -8.97 1.00
CA LEU A 295 -6.63 -9.88 1.04
C LEU A 295 -7.40 -9.74 2.36
N LEU A 296 -6.68 -9.80 3.48
CA LEU A 296 -7.27 -9.71 4.81
C LEU A 296 -7.86 -8.32 5.09
N GLY A 297 -7.19 -7.27 4.66
CA GLY A 297 -7.69 -5.90 4.80
C GLY A 297 -8.94 -5.63 3.99
N ALA A 298 -9.04 -6.19 2.78
CA ALA A 298 -10.26 -6.13 1.99
C ALA A 298 -11.44 -6.82 2.72
N VAL A 299 -11.18 -7.96 3.36
CA VAL A 299 -12.19 -8.66 4.18
C VAL A 299 -12.55 -7.88 5.44
N CYS A 300 -11.58 -7.24 6.11
CA CYS A 300 -11.88 -6.34 7.22
C CYS A 300 -12.81 -5.19 6.79
N HIS A 301 -12.57 -4.62 5.61
CA HIS A 301 -13.42 -3.58 5.03
C HIS A 301 -14.83 -4.09 4.71
N PHE A 302 -14.92 -5.30 4.16
CA PHE A 302 -16.20 -5.95 3.89
C PHE A 302 -17.05 -6.05 5.17
N TYR A 303 -16.50 -6.59 6.24
CA TYR A 303 -17.24 -6.71 7.51
C TYR A 303 -17.58 -5.37 8.16
N ILE A 304 -16.81 -4.32 7.94
CA ILE A 304 -17.15 -2.98 8.42
C ILE A 304 -18.40 -2.45 7.70
N LEU A 305 -18.50 -2.64 6.38
CA LEU A 305 -19.64 -2.12 5.60
C LEU A 305 -20.92 -2.94 5.79
N GLU A 306 -20.80 -4.25 5.96
CA GLU A 306 -21.97 -5.13 6.12
C GLU A 306 -22.55 -5.12 7.55
N ASN A 307 -21.77 -4.68 8.56
CA ASN A 307 -22.25 -4.56 9.95
C ASN A 307 -22.78 -3.17 10.30
N HIS A 308 -22.92 -2.27 9.31
CA HIS A 308 -23.53 -0.96 9.41
C HIS A 308 -24.79 -0.85 8.53
#